data_5113cd52468bdb63c83e48e596abf57c
#
_entry.id   5113cd52468bdb63c83e48e596abf57c
#
_cell.length_a   1.000
_cell.length_b   1.000
_cell.length_c   1.000
_cell.angle_alpha   90.00
_cell.angle_beta   90.00
_cell.angle_gamma   90.00
#
_symmetry.space_group_name_H-M   'P 1'
#
loop_
_entity.id
_entity.type
_entity.pdbx_description
1 polymer ?
#
loop_
_entity_poly.entity_id
_entity_poly.type
_entity_poly.pdbx_seq_one_letter_code
_entity_poly.pdbx_strand_id
1 'polypeptide(L)'
;MQIVTLDFETFYSKGYGLRKYTTEEYILNSQFQVIGVAIQIDANKPVWYEGEQASRGLDAIDWRNSMLICHNTQFDGAILKWVYGHEPVAYLDTL
;
A
#
# COMPACT_ATOMS: atom_id res chain seq x y z
N MET A 1 -3.22 -10.76 -17.03
CA MET A 1 -2.67 -9.86 -15.99
C MET A 1 -3.70 -9.67 -14.91
N GLN A 2 -3.28 -9.81 -13.68
CA GLN A 2 -4.13 -9.67 -12.51
C GLN A 2 -4.22 -8.18 -12.12
N ILE A 3 -5.41 -7.74 -11.70
CA ILE A 3 -5.60 -6.37 -11.22
C ILE A 3 -5.66 -6.43 -9.69
N VAL A 4 -4.78 -5.69 -9.04
CA VAL A 4 -4.71 -5.62 -7.58
C VAL A 4 -5.07 -4.21 -7.15
N THR A 5 -6.04 -4.08 -6.27
CA THR A 5 -6.42 -2.80 -5.67
C THR A 5 -5.97 -2.82 -4.21
N LEU A 6 -5.19 -1.81 -3.82
CA LEU A 6 -4.69 -1.67 -2.45
C LEU A 6 -5.18 -0.39 -1.82
N ASP A 7 -5.44 -0.47 -0.51
CA ASP A 7 -5.74 0.69 0.31
C ASP A 7 -5.08 0.48 1.67
N PHE A 8 -3.98 1.19 1.91
CA PHE A 8 -3.25 1.12 3.18
C PHE A 8 -3.86 2.08 4.20
N GLU A 9 -4.01 1.59 5.43
CA GLU A 9 -4.32 2.43 6.58
C GLU A 9 -3.05 2.53 7.43
N THR A 10 -2.62 3.75 7.72
CA THR A 10 -1.37 4.02 8.43
C THR A 10 -1.59 4.93 9.63
N PHE A 11 -0.67 4.85 10.60
CA PHE A 11 -0.73 5.66 11.80
C PHE A 11 -0.49 7.14 11.48
N TYR A 12 -1.28 8.01 12.09
CA TYR A 12 -1.03 9.44 12.08
C TYR A 12 -1.44 10.06 13.43
N SER A 13 -0.89 11.21 13.73
CA SER A 13 -1.24 11.98 14.92
C SER A 13 -1.17 13.46 14.60
N LYS A 14 -1.47 14.31 15.59
CA LYS A 14 -1.45 15.77 15.41
C LYS A 14 -0.08 16.28 14.94
N GLY A 15 1.01 15.67 15.41
CA GLY A 15 2.37 16.08 15.07
C GLY A 15 3.02 15.22 13.99
N TYR A 16 2.31 14.24 13.45
CA TYR A 16 2.85 13.30 12.49
C TYR A 16 1.80 12.95 11.42
N GLY A 17 1.96 13.46 10.22
CA GLY A 17 1.06 13.21 9.12
C GLY A 17 1.54 13.88 7.84
N LEU A 18 0.80 13.66 6.75
CA LEU A 18 1.17 14.16 5.43
C LEU A 18 1.04 15.67 5.26
N ARG A 19 0.43 16.35 6.22
CA ARG A 19 0.41 17.82 6.24
C ARG A 19 1.75 18.39 6.64
N LYS A 20 2.52 17.66 7.45
CA LYS A 20 3.79 18.12 8.01
C LYS A 20 4.98 17.53 7.25
N TYR A 21 4.86 16.32 6.73
CA TYR A 21 5.93 15.59 6.09
C TYR A 21 5.61 15.31 4.63
N THR A 22 6.64 15.24 3.79
CA THR A 22 6.47 14.67 2.44
C THR A 22 6.16 13.18 2.56
N THR A 23 5.70 12.56 1.48
CA THR A 23 5.43 11.12 1.47
C THR A 23 6.67 10.33 1.90
N GLU A 24 7.83 10.66 1.36
CA GLU A 24 9.08 9.99 1.71
C GLU A 24 9.42 10.17 3.19
N GLU A 25 9.39 11.40 3.69
CA GLU A 25 9.66 11.69 5.09
C GLU A 25 8.70 10.97 6.01
N TYR A 26 7.42 10.92 5.64
CA TYR A 26 6.39 10.27 6.43
C TYR A 26 6.63 8.75 6.53
N ILE A 27 6.91 8.11 5.41
CA ILE A 27 7.10 6.65 5.36
C ILE A 27 8.41 6.23 6.03
N LEU A 28 9.47 7.02 5.88
CA LEU A 28 10.78 6.68 6.45
C LEU A 28 10.97 7.15 7.89
N ASN A 29 9.97 7.82 8.46
CA ASN A 29 10.01 8.26 9.85
C ASN A 29 9.88 7.07 10.80
N SER A 30 10.55 7.14 11.96
CA SER A 30 10.49 6.07 12.97
C SER A 30 9.09 5.82 13.53
N GLN A 31 8.17 6.80 13.39
CA GLN A 31 6.78 6.67 13.83
C GLN A 31 5.89 5.95 12.81
N PHE A 32 6.40 5.69 11.60
CA PHE A 32 5.61 5.07 10.54
C PHE A 32 5.13 3.69 10.97
N GLN A 33 3.85 3.43 10.78
CA GLN A 33 3.23 2.15 11.11
C GLN A 33 2.10 1.88 10.14
N VAL A 34 2.11 0.71 9.52
CA VAL A 34 0.98 0.22 8.75
C VAL A 34 0.01 -0.44 9.72
N ILE A 35 -1.19 0.12 9.83
CA ILE A 35 -2.26 -0.46 10.64
C ILE A 35 -2.81 -1.68 9.94
N GLY A 36 -2.98 -1.59 8.63
CA GLY A 36 -3.42 -2.70 7.81
C GLY A 36 -3.56 -2.30 6.35
N VAL A 37 -3.97 -3.25 5.53
CA VAL A 37 -4.21 -3.03 4.11
C VAL A 37 -5.41 -3.81 3.65
N ALA A 38 -6.27 -3.17 2.87
CA ALA A 38 -7.34 -3.85 2.14
C ALA A 38 -6.79 -4.25 0.77
N ILE A 39 -6.93 -5.52 0.41
CA ILE A 39 -6.46 -6.05 -0.86
C ILE A 39 -7.64 -6.62 -1.62
N GLN A 40 -7.83 -6.16 -2.85
CA GLN A 40 -8.81 -6.75 -3.76
C GLN A 40 -8.10 -7.29 -4.99
N ILE A 41 -8.34 -8.54 -5.31
CA ILE A 41 -7.79 -9.20 -6.50
C ILE A 41 -8.91 -9.30 -7.54
N ASP A 42 -8.72 -8.65 -8.69
CA ASP A 42 -9.69 -8.58 -9.77
C ASP A 42 -11.07 -8.13 -9.23
N ALA A 43 -12.13 -8.87 -9.51
CA ALA A 43 -13.48 -8.55 -9.04
C ALA A 43 -13.88 -9.29 -7.76
N ASN A 44 -12.94 -9.94 -7.09
CA ASN A 44 -13.23 -10.67 -5.86
C ASN A 44 -13.50 -9.69 -4.72
N LYS A 45 -14.05 -10.19 -3.61
CA LYS A 45 -14.27 -9.37 -2.42
C LYS A 45 -12.93 -8.86 -1.87
N PRO A 46 -12.86 -7.59 -1.44
CA PRO A 46 -11.68 -7.09 -0.72
C PRO A 46 -11.48 -7.88 0.58
N VAL A 47 -10.22 -8.11 0.92
CA VAL A 47 -9.84 -8.77 2.16
C VAL A 47 -8.96 -7.81 2.96
N TRP A 48 -9.26 -7.65 4.23
CA TRP A 48 -8.49 -6.84 5.15
C TRP A 48 -7.39 -7.66 5.83
N TYR A 49 -6.17 -7.14 5.80
CA TYR A 49 -5.02 -7.74 6.47
C TYR A 49 -4.50 -6.75 7.50
N GLU A 50 -4.59 -7.09 8.78
CA GLU A 50 -4.26 -6.19 9.87
C GLU A 50 -2.82 -6.40 10.33
N GLY A 51 -2.12 -5.29 10.61
CA GLY A 51 -0.79 -5.30 11.19
C GLY A 51 0.21 -6.17 10.42
N GLU A 52 0.83 -7.10 11.10
CA GLU A 52 1.83 -8.00 10.50
C GLU A 52 1.26 -8.95 9.45
N GLN A 53 -0.05 -9.14 9.42
CA GLN A 53 -0.70 -9.95 8.40
C GLN A 53 -0.62 -9.31 7.01
N ALA A 54 -0.37 -7.99 6.94
CA ALA A 54 -0.25 -7.28 5.67
C ALA A 54 0.84 -7.89 4.78
N SER A 55 1.99 -8.22 5.34
CA SER A 55 3.07 -8.81 4.57
C SER A 55 2.68 -10.16 3.97
N ARG A 56 1.90 -10.97 4.69
CA ARG A 56 1.41 -12.26 4.18
C ARG A 56 0.52 -12.08 2.96
N GLY A 57 -0.43 -11.15 3.06
CA GLY A 57 -1.35 -10.88 1.95
C GLY A 57 -0.60 -10.37 0.73
N LEU A 58 0.34 -9.47 0.93
CA LEU A 58 1.11 -8.87 -0.16
C LEU A 58 2.09 -9.86 -0.78
N ASP A 59 2.76 -10.69 0.02
CA ASP A 59 3.75 -11.65 -0.48
C ASP A 59 3.09 -12.78 -1.30
N ALA A 60 1.80 -13.02 -1.12
CA ALA A 60 1.07 -14.04 -1.86
C ALA A 60 0.72 -13.63 -3.29
N ILE A 61 0.93 -12.36 -3.64
CA ILE A 61 0.54 -11.82 -4.95
C ILE A 61 1.71 -11.94 -5.93
N ASP A 62 1.41 -12.37 -7.16
CA ASP A 62 2.38 -12.36 -8.25
C ASP A 62 2.49 -10.96 -8.86
N TRP A 63 3.34 -10.13 -8.28
CA TRP A 63 3.51 -8.74 -8.68
C TRP A 63 4.06 -8.57 -10.09
N ARG A 64 4.80 -9.54 -10.60
CA ARG A 64 5.34 -9.50 -11.97
C ARG A 64 4.24 -9.64 -13.02
N ASN A 65 3.07 -10.09 -12.61
CA ASN A 65 1.91 -10.26 -13.50
C ASN A 65 0.70 -9.50 -12.98
N SER A 66 0.95 -8.37 -12.32
CA SER A 66 -0.11 -7.59 -11.68
C SER A 66 -0.01 -6.11 -12.05
N MET A 67 -1.19 -5.50 -12.24
CA MET A 67 -1.34 -4.05 -12.33
C MET A 67 -1.91 -3.57 -11.00
N LEU A 68 -1.29 -2.56 -10.43
CA LEU A 68 -1.77 -1.93 -9.19
C LEU A 68 -2.70 -0.77 -9.49
N ILE A 69 -3.88 -0.80 -8.86
CA ILE A 69 -4.82 0.32 -8.87
C ILE A 69 -4.92 0.86 -7.45
N CYS A 70 -4.80 2.17 -7.30
CA CYS A 70 -5.01 2.84 -6.02
C CYS A 70 -5.37 4.31 -6.24
N HIS A 71 -5.95 4.94 -5.22
CA HIS A 71 -6.35 6.34 -5.30
C HIS A 71 -5.17 7.29 -5.29
N ASN A 72 -4.09 6.91 -4.66
CA ASN A 72 -2.87 7.69 -4.60
C ASN A 72 -1.68 6.76 -4.79
N THR A 73 -1.32 6.53 -6.04
CA THR A 73 -0.23 5.62 -6.40
C THR A 73 1.08 6.06 -5.77
N GLN A 74 1.30 7.37 -5.67
CA GLN A 74 2.52 7.91 -5.08
C GLN A 74 2.66 7.48 -3.61
N PHE A 75 1.56 7.42 -2.88
CA PHE A 75 1.55 7.02 -1.47
C PHE A 75 1.54 5.50 -1.31
N ASP A 76 0.51 4.83 -1.85
CA ASP A 76 0.34 3.38 -1.70
C ASP A 76 1.44 2.60 -2.41
N GLY A 77 1.85 3.07 -3.58
CA GLY A 77 2.94 2.46 -4.33
C GLY A 77 4.27 2.59 -3.63
N ALA A 78 4.52 3.72 -2.97
CA ALA A 78 5.74 3.94 -2.20
C ALA A 78 5.79 3.01 -0.98
N ILE A 79 4.68 2.82 -0.28
CA ILE A 79 4.62 1.89 0.83
C ILE A 79 4.90 0.47 0.35
N LEU A 80 4.25 0.05 -0.73
CA LEU A 80 4.45 -1.27 -1.29
C LEU A 80 5.90 -1.53 -1.64
N LYS A 81 6.56 -0.56 -2.27
CA LYS A 81 7.94 -0.70 -2.71
C LYS A 81 8.94 -0.57 -1.54
N TRP A 82 8.83 0.49 -0.74
CA TRP A 82 9.84 0.81 0.26
C TRP A 82 9.72 -0.01 1.53
N VAL A 83 8.49 -0.36 1.93
CA VAL A 83 8.27 -1.11 3.16
C VAL A 83 8.23 -2.62 2.89
N TYR A 84 7.56 -3.03 1.82
CA TYR A 84 7.32 -4.46 1.54
C TYR A 84 8.18 -5.02 0.40
N GLY A 85 8.86 -4.18 -0.36
CA GLY A 85 9.78 -4.62 -1.39
C GLY A 85 9.14 -5.19 -2.65
N HIS A 86 7.90 -4.80 -2.94
CA HIS A 86 7.18 -5.27 -4.13
C HIS A 86 7.00 -4.17 -5.15
N GLU A 87 6.99 -4.54 -6.42
CA GLU A 87 6.79 -3.61 -7.52
C GLU A 87 5.94 -4.27 -8.61
N PRO A 88 4.73 -3.74 -8.88
CA PRO A 88 3.89 -4.27 -9.95
C PRO A 88 4.47 -3.90 -11.32
N VAL A 89 4.01 -4.60 -12.39
CA VAL A 89 4.47 -4.28 -13.75
C VAL A 89 3.85 -2.98 -14.27
N ALA A 90 2.73 -2.56 -13.73
CA ALA A 90 2.05 -1.34 -14.16
C ALA A 90 1.24 -0.73 -13.01
N TYR A 91 0.97 0.57 -13.14
CA TYR A 91 0.18 1.33 -12.19
C TYR A 91 -0.97 2.03 -12.90
N LEU A 92 -2.12 2.12 -12.22
CA LEU A 92 -3.21 2.98 -12.63
C LEU A 92 -3.67 3.78 -11.42
N ASP A 93 -3.54 5.09 -11.50
CA ASP A 93 -3.97 6.00 -10.45
C ASP A 93 -5.39 6.47 -10.76
N THR A 94 -6.33 6.28 -9.81
CA THR A 94 -7.72 6.65 -9.99
C THR A 94 -8.07 8.00 -9.38
N LEU A 95 -7.09 8.69 -8.86
CA LEU A 95 -7.31 9.99 -8.25
C LEU A 95 -7.66 11.07 -9.29
#